data_aceb802cc40db1f429adec9d1c92208f
#
_entry.id   aceb802cc40db1f429adec9d1c92208f
#
_cell.length_a   1.000
_cell.length_b   1.000
_cell.length_c   1.000
_cell.angle_alpha   90.00
_cell.angle_beta   90.00
_cell.angle_gamma   90.00
#
_symmetry.space_group_name_H-M   'P 1'
#
loop_
_entity.id
_entity.type
_entity.pdbx_description
1 polymer ?
#
loop_
_entity_poly.entity_id
_entity_poly.type
_entity_poly.pdbx_seq_one_letter_code
_entity_poly.pdbx_strand_id
1 'polypeptide(L)'
;GSFKLADGTPLTMGGKTGTGDNRIEAVGAGGRILSSKSINRTATFVFYIGDQHFGTLTAFVPGSSAQNFTFTSALPVQVLKGMAPILSPYLQPGAHTLCQAPASTSVEYTQAPQPGVSYLSHAFE
;
A
#
# COMPACT_ATOMS: atom_id res chain seq x y z
N GLY A 1 -0.80 8.75 18.96
CA GLY A 1 -0.58 7.36 19.38
C GLY A 1 0.89 7.02 19.50
N SER A 2 1.19 5.81 19.92
CA SER A 2 2.55 5.30 20.01
C SER A 2 2.65 3.95 19.31
N PHE A 3 3.78 3.73 18.65
CA PHE A 3 4.20 2.44 18.11
C PHE A 3 5.22 1.85 19.12
N LYS A 4 5.01 0.60 19.53
CA LYS A 4 5.93 -0.06 20.44
C LYS A 4 6.91 -0.93 19.66
N LEU A 5 8.20 -0.70 19.86
CA LEU A 5 9.25 -1.58 19.38
C LEU A 5 9.19 -2.95 20.09
N ALA A 6 9.91 -3.94 19.57
CA ALA A 6 9.95 -5.28 20.14
C ALA A 6 10.50 -5.30 21.58
N ASP A 7 11.39 -4.37 21.96
CA ASP A 7 11.93 -4.18 23.31
C ASP A 7 10.98 -3.38 24.23
N GLY A 8 9.82 -2.96 23.73
CA GLY A 8 8.84 -2.17 24.45
C GLY A 8 9.03 -0.66 24.37
N THR A 9 10.09 -0.15 23.74
CA THR A 9 10.35 1.29 23.58
C THR A 9 9.23 1.92 22.75
N PRO A 10 8.55 2.97 23.26
CA PRO A 10 7.50 3.66 22.52
C PRO A 10 8.10 4.69 21.55
N LEU A 11 7.66 4.68 20.30
CA LEU A 11 7.90 5.74 19.33
C LEU A 11 6.59 6.50 19.06
N THR A 12 6.69 7.81 18.86
CA THR A 12 5.54 8.62 18.44
C THR A 12 5.05 8.11 17.09
N MET A 13 3.75 7.90 16.97
CA MET A 13 3.12 7.47 15.73
C MET A 13 1.86 8.28 15.48
N GLY A 14 1.68 8.69 14.25
CA GLY A 14 0.44 9.29 13.77
C GLY A 14 0.16 8.85 12.34
N GLY A 15 -1.05 9.16 11.89
CA GLY A 15 -1.43 8.83 10.52
C GLY A 15 -2.89 9.09 10.24
N LYS A 16 -3.29 8.81 8.99
CA LYS A 16 -4.65 8.94 8.51
C LYS A 16 -5.13 7.63 7.90
N THR A 17 -6.31 7.23 8.27
CA THR A 17 -6.98 6.05 7.73
C THR A 17 -7.98 6.46 6.64
N GLY A 18 -8.21 5.55 5.69
CA GLY A 18 -9.24 5.66 4.68
C GLY A 18 -9.85 4.30 4.37
N THR A 19 -11.14 4.27 4.10
CA THR A 19 -11.85 3.09 3.62
C THR A 19 -12.61 3.49 2.37
N GLY A 20 -12.43 2.74 1.29
CA GLY A 20 -13.10 2.93 0.02
C GLY A 20 -13.88 1.68 -0.38
N ASP A 21 -15.06 1.89 -0.94
CA ASP A 21 -15.92 0.85 -1.49
C ASP A 21 -16.49 1.39 -2.79
N ASN A 22 -15.87 1.04 -3.91
CA ASN A 22 -16.38 1.42 -5.21
C ASN A 22 -17.54 0.52 -5.60
N ARG A 23 -18.65 1.14 -6.01
CA ARG A 23 -19.89 0.46 -6.36
C ARG A 23 -20.36 0.87 -7.74
N ILE A 24 -20.95 -0.07 -8.45
CA ILE A 24 -21.77 0.19 -9.62
C ILE A 24 -23.21 0.14 -9.16
N GLU A 25 -23.94 1.22 -9.44
CA GLU A 25 -25.37 1.32 -9.12
C GLU A 25 -26.18 1.41 -10.41
N ALA A 26 -27.18 0.56 -10.53
CA ALA A 26 -28.18 0.69 -11.56
C ALA A 26 -29.34 1.54 -11.00
N VAL A 27 -29.59 2.66 -11.68
CA VAL A 27 -30.61 3.62 -11.25
C VAL A 27 -31.80 3.54 -12.23
N GLY A 28 -32.96 3.36 -11.69
CA GLY A 28 -34.23 3.34 -12.44
C GLY A 28 -34.87 4.71 -12.55
N ALA A 29 -36.08 4.75 -13.13
CA ALA A 29 -36.87 5.97 -13.27
C ALA A 29 -37.08 6.64 -11.89
N GLY A 30 -36.93 7.95 -11.84
CA GLY A 30 -37.06 8.73 -10.60
C GLY A 30 -35.88 8.66 -9.64
N GLY A 31 -34.72 8.18 -10.08
CA GLY A 31 -33.48 8.16 -9.24
C GLY A 31 -33.43 7.01 -8.23
N ARG A 32 -34.36 6.03 -8.31
CA ARG A 32 -34.38 4.89 -7.41
C ARG A 32 -33.25 3.91 -7.75
N ILE A 33 -32.42 3.56 -6.77
CA ILE A 33 -31.38 2.53 -6.93
C ILE A 33 -32.08 1.16 -7.06
N LEU A 34 -31.86 0.51 -8.21
CA LEU A 34 -32.42 -0.83 -8.50
C LEU A 34 -31.45 -1.93 -8.06
N SER A 35 -30.16 -1.70 -8.21
CA SER A 35 -29.12 -2.61 -7.74
C SER A 35 -27.84 -1.84 -7.41
N SER A 36 -27.09 -2.33 -6.43
CA SER A 36 -25.79 -1.79 -6.07
C SER A 36 -24.83 -2.96 -5.89
N LYS A 37 -23.73 -2.98 -6.67
CA LYS A 37 -22.73 -4.04 -6.65
C LYS A 37 -21.37 -3.46 -6.34
N SER A 38 -20.73 -3.96 -5.30
CA SER A 38 -19.35 -3.61 -4.98
C SER A 38 -18.40 -4.17 -6.05
N ILE A 39 -17.52 -3.33 -6.58
CA ILE A 39 -16.49 -3.70 -7.56
C ILE A 39 -15.11 -3.82 -6.97
N ASN A 40 -14.85 -3.17 -5.87
CA ASN A 40 -13.64 -3.38 -5.07
C ASN A 40 -13.84 -2.84 -3.65
N ARG A 41 -12.98 -3.27 -2.75
CA ARG A 41 -12.90 -2.74 -1.40
C ARG A 41 -11.46 -2.43 -1.05
N THR A 42 -11.25 -1.26 -0.50
CA THR A 42 -9.93 -0.75 -0.13
C THR A 42 -9.96 -0.21 1.29
N ALA A 43 -8.94 -0.52 2.05
CA ALA A 43 -8.69 0.12 3.34
C ALA A 43 -7.21 0.50 3.43
N THR A 44 -6.93 1.76 3.67
CA THR A 44 -5.57 2.31 3.66
C THR A 44 -5.28 3.00 4.98
N PHE A 45 -4.05 2.87 5.44
CA PHE A 45 -3.47 3.61 6.53
C PHE A 45 -2.14 4.23 6.07
N VAL A 46 -2.09 5.55 6.04
CA VAL A 46 -0.87 6.33 5.82
C VAL A 46 -0.36 6.75 7.18
N PHE A 47 0.91 6.51 7.49
CA PHE A 47 1.43 6.71 8.83
C PHE A 47 2.87 7.22 8.84
N TYR A 48 3.26 7.80 9.97
CA TYR A 48 4.64 8.05 10.35
C TYR A 48 4.95 7.37 11.69
N ILE A 49 6.22 7.00 11.89
CA ILE A 49 6.75 6.43 13.14
C ILE A 49 8.06 7.15 13.47
N GLY A 50 8.12 7.77 14.65
CA GLY A 50 9.20 8.66 15.01
C GLY A 50 9.28 9.86 14.07
N ASP A 51 10.47 10.39 13.88
CA ASP A 51 10.70 11.62 13.09
C ASP A 51 11.16 11.33 11.65
N GLN A 52 11.49 10.09 11.32
CA GLN A 52 12.20 9.74 10.08
C GLN A 52 11.51 8.67 9.22
N HIS A 53 10.50 7.98 9.76
CA HIS A 53 9.89 6.87 9.05
C HIS A 53 8.44 7.18 8.72
N PHE A 54 8.07 6.92 7.47
CA PHE A 54 6.68 7.01 7.04
C PHE A 54 6.38 5.85 6.07
N GLY A 55 5.11 5.55 5.95
CA GLY A 55 4.69 4.47 5.06
C GLY A 55 3.19 4.42 4.83
N THR A 56 2.81 3.47 4.00
CA THR A 56 1.41 3.17 3.72
C THR A 56 1.18 1.66 3.79
N LEU A 57 0.02 1.29 4.32
CA LEU A 57 -0.50 -0.07 4.25
C LEU A 57 -1.88 -0.04 3.61
N THR A 58 -2.08 -0.85 2.58
CA THR A 58 -3.35 -0.93 1.87
C THR A 58 -3.81 -2.38 1.78
N ALA A 59 -5.00 -2.64 2.30
CA ALA A 59 -5.74 -3.87 2.04
C ALA A 59 -6.68 -3.63 0.85
N PHE A 60 -6.63 -4.52 -0.12
CA PHE A 60 -7.41 -4.40 -1.36
C PHE A 60 -8.01 -5.74 -1.76
N VAL A 61 -9.30 -5.74 -2.06
CA VAL A 61 -10.01 -6.87 -2.64
C VAL A 61 -10.68 -6.43 -3.94
N PRO A 62 -10.27 -6.98 -5.09
CA PRO A 62 -10.87 -6.66 -6.37
C PRO A 62 -12.14 -7.45 -6.65
N GLY A 63 -12.96 -6.91 -7.56
CA GLY A 63 -14.06 -7.61 -8.21
C GLY A 63 -15.22 -7.96 -7.28
N SER A 64 -16.01 -8.91 -7.73
CA SER A 64 -17.25 -9.33 -7.04
C SER A 64 -16.99 -9.96 -5.67
N SER A 65 -15.79 -10.43 -5.40
CA SER A 65 -15.40 -10.96 -4.09
C SER A 65 -15.40 -9.88 -3.01
N ALA A 66 -15.31 -8.60 -3.38
CA ALA A 66 -15.28 -7.47 -2.44
C ALA A 66 -16.48 -7.44 -1.50
N GLN A 67 -17.65 -7.88 -1.96
CA GLN A 67 -18.87 -7.94 -1.14
C GLN A 67 -18.80 -8.95 0.03
N ASN A 68 -17.91 -9.94 -0.05
CA ASN A 68 -17.74 -10.96 0.99
C ASN A 68 -16.81 -10.49 2.13
N PHE A 69 -16.23 -9.30 2.01
CA PHE A 69 -15.29 -8.75 2.99
C PHE A 69 -15.87 -7.50 3.63
N THR A 70 -15.76 -7.42 4.94
CA THR A 70 -16.30 -6.30 5.74
C THR A 70 -15.21 -5.54 6.50
N PHE A 71 -13.93 -5.73 6.15
CA PHE A 71 -12.84 -5.04 6.81
C PHE A 71 -12.93 -3.51 6.64
N THR A 72 -12.43 -2.81 7.63
CA THR A 72 -12.30 -1.35 7.63
C THR A 72 -10.83 -0.97 7.71
N SER A 73 -10.55 0.32 7.77
CA SER A 73 -9.21 0.86 7.99
C SER A 73 -8.55 0.42 9.31
N ALA A 74 -9.28 -0.26 10.20
CA ALA A 74 -8.69 -0.92 11.36
C ALA A 74 -7.76 -2.07 10.97
N LEU A 75 -8.02 -2.76 9.85
CA LEU A 75 -7.20 -3.88 9.39
C LEU A 75 -5.74 -3.47 9.12
N PRO A 76 -5.42 -2.49 8.26
CA PRO A 76 -4.03 -2.10 8.03
C PRO A 76 -3.35 -1.57 9.31
N VAL A 77 -4.08 -0.95 10.22
CA VAL A 77 -3.52 -0.52 11.52
C VAL A 77 -3.11 -1.73 12.37
N GLN A 78 -3.94 -2.77 12.42
CA GLN A 78 -3.62 -4.00 13.15
C GLN A 78 -2.46 -4.76 12.51
N VAL A 79 -2.40 -4.81 11.17
CA VAL A 79 -1.29 -5.41 10.44
C VAL A 79 0.02 -4.69 10.79
N LEU A 80 0.03 -3.35 10.77
CA LEU A 80 1.22 -2.58 11.17
C LEU A 80 1.67 -2.91 12.59
N LYS A 81 0.74 -3.04 13.54
CA LYS A 81 1.06 -3.46 14.91
C LYS A 81 1.68 -4.86 14.96
N GLY A 82 1.14 -5.79 14.19
CA GLY A 82 1.69 -7.15 14.09
C GLY A 82 3.08 -7.21 13.46
N MET A 83 3.42 -6.23 12.63
CA MET A 83 4.75 -6.11 12.01
C MET A 83 5.82 -5.50 12.93
N ALA A 84 5.46 -5.04 14.14
CA ALA A 84 6.40 -4.37 15.05
C ALA A 84 7.70 -5.16 15.29
N PRO A 85 7.71 -6.49 15.53
CA PRO A 85 8.95 -7.25 15.70
C PRO A 85 9.88 -7.21 14.47
N ILE A 86 9.28 -7.19 13.28
CA ILE A 86 10.00 -7.18 12.00
C ILE A 86 10.57 -5.78 11.72
N LEU A 87 9.82 -4.74 12.05
CA LEU A 87 10.20 -3.35 11.79
C LEU A 87 11.17 -2.78 12.82
N SER A 88 11.12 -3.27 14.07
CA SER A 88 11.90 -2.74 15.19
C SER A 88 13.40 -2.55 14.90
N PRO A 89 14.12 -3.48 14.26
CA PRO A 89 15.54 -3.30 13.95
C PRO A 89 15.82 -2.10 13.04
N TYR A 90 14.87 -1.75 12.18
CA TYR A 90 14.99 -0.65 11.21
C TYR A 90 14.56 0.70 11.75
N LEU A 91 13.80 0.71 12.84
CA LEU A 91 13.24 1.92 13.45
C LEU A 91 14.10 2.44 14.62
N GLN A 92 15.14 1.72 15.02
CA GLN A 92 16.03 2.14 16.09
C GLN A 92 16.93 3.30 15.64
N PRO A 93 17.27 4.23 16.56
CA PRO A 93 18.27 5.26 16.29
C PRO A 93 19.58 4.64 15.79
N GLY A 94 20.11 5.12 14.67
CA GLY A 94 21.34 4.60 14.07
C GLY A 94 21.16 3.42 13.11
N ALA A 95 19.93 2.95 12.88
CA ALA A 95 19.64 1.86 11.96
C ALA A 95 19.88 2.20 10.46
N HIS A 96 20.25 3.44 10.16
CA HIS A 96 20.50 3.90 8.79
C HIS A 96 21.61 3.13 8.05
N THR A 97 22.51 2.47 8.77
CA THR A 97 23.53 1.60 8.20
C THR A 97 22.96 0.30 7.63
N LEU A 98 21.73 -0.08 7.99
CA LEU A 98 21.10 -1.30 7.48
C LEU A 98 20.45 -1.10 6.09
N CYS A 99 20.31 0.13 5.65
CA CYS A 99 19.82 0.49 4.31
C CYS A 99 20.95 0.71 3.32
N GLN A 100 22.11 0.07 3.48
CA GLN A 100 23.04 -0.03 2.35
C GLN A 100 22.34 -0.85 1.27
N ALA A 101 22.09 -0.19 0.12
CA ALA A 101 21.70 -0.91 -1.08
C ALA A 101 22.70 -2.07 -1.26
N PRO A 102 22.22 -3.29 -1.53
CA PRO A 102 23.13 -4.37 -1.86
C PRO A 102 24.06 -3.84 -2.96
N ALA A 103 25.37 -3.99 -2.76
CA ALA A 103 26.35 -3.61 -3.76
C ALA A 103 25.80 -4.12 -5.10
N SER A 104 25.56 -3.21 -6.02
CA SER A 104 24.91 -3.52 -7.29
C SER A 104 25.70 -4.62 -7.99
N THR A 105 25.32 -5.85 -7.76
CA THR A 105 25.61 -6.91 -8.70
C THR A 105 24.79 -6.50 -9.92
N SER A 106 25.43 -5.93 -10.90
CA SER A 106 24.85 -5.64 -12.19
C SER A 106 24.31 -6.97 -12.73
N VAL A 107 23.04 -7.22 -12.47
CA VAL A 107 22.30 -8.25 -13.21
C VAL A 107 22.15 -7.63 -14.59
N GLU A 108 23.07 -8.03 -15.47
CA GLU A 108 22.97 -7.75 -16.89
C GLU A 108 21.70 -8.43 -17.37
N TYR A 109 20.62 -7.65 -17.45
CA TYR A 109 19.41 -8.09 -18.12
C TYR A 109 19.76 -8.26 -19.58
N THR A 110 20.11 -9.47 -19.99
CA THR A 110 20.14 -9.85 -21.39
C THR A 110 18.72 -9.73 -21.89
N GLN A 111 18.43 -8.60 -22.50
CA GLN A 111 17.15 -8.35 -23.14
C GLN A 111 16.99 -9.35 -24.26
N ALA A 112 16.06 -10.31 -24.08
CA ALA A 112 15.69 -11.20 -25.15
C ALA A 112 15.20 -10.36 -26.35
N PRO A 113 15.61 -10.68 -27.59
CA PRO A 113 15.20 -9.90 -28.75
C PRO A 113 13.68 -9.94 -28.90
N GLN A 114 13.06 -8.76 -28.78
CA GLN A 114 11.63 -8.57 -29.06
C GLN A 114 11.43 -8.62 -30.58
N PRO A 115 10.60 -9.49 -31.11
CA PRO A 115 10.30 -9.48 -32.53
C PRO A 115 9.39 -8.30 -32.88
N GLY A 116 9.93 -7.34 -33.62
CA GLY A 116 9.15 -6.53 -34.55
C GLY A 116 8.38 -5.33 -34.00
N VAL A 117 8.97 -4.49 -33.11
CA VAL A 117 8.45 -3.14 -32.86
C VAL A 117 9.47 -2.11 -33.33
N SER A 118 9.28 -1.54 -34.52
CA SER A 118 10.05 -0.40 -34.98
C SER A 118 9.47 0.88 -34.35
N TYR A 119 10.26 1.53 -33.49
CA TYR A 119 9.96 2.88 -33.04
C TYR A 119 10.36 3.89 -34.11
N LEU A 120 9.37 4.52 -34.74
CA LEU A 120 9.59 5.71 -35.57
C LEU A 120 9.92 6.87 -34.62
N SER A 121 11.18 7.24 -34.57
CA SER A 121 11.63 8.47 -33.95
C SER A 121 11.22 9.65 -34.83
N HIS A 122 10.19 10.40 -34.45
CA HIS A 122 9.99 11.73 -34.99
C HIS A 122 10.82 12.71 -34.17
N ALA A 123 11.91 13.18 -34.79
CA ALA A 123 12.62 14.36 -34.36
C ALA A 123 11.73 15.58 -34.68
N PHE A 124 11.48 16.40 -33.70
CA PHE A 124 10.98 17.76 -33.88
C PHE A 124 12.18 18.68 -34.06
N GLU A 125 12.27 19.30 -35.24
CA GLU A 125 13.00 20.53 -35.48
C GLU A 125 12.17 21.73 -34.94
#